data_4aae43aa8b77d1049f04fb8e87c083be
#
_entry.id   4aae43aa8b77d1049f04fb8e87c083be
#
_cell.length_a   1.000
_cell.length_b   1.000
_cell.length_c   1.000
_cell.angle_alpha   90.00
_cell.angle_beta   90.00
_cell.angle_gamma   90.00
#
_symmetry.space_group_name_H-M   'P 1'
#
loop_
_entity.id
_entity.type
_entity.pdbx_description
1 polymer ?
#
loop_
_entity_poly.entity_id
_entity_poly.type
_entity_poly.pdbx_seq_one_letter_code
_entity_poly.pdbx_strand_id
1 'polypeptide(L)'
;MRAANDSFEAIRKEILRAGTVLLAGHTNPDGDAIGACLAFAGALEKSGRRAGVLLEKYAGKYGVIPNSHLLVSLETAEEADLFLSLDCGDLERLGAAKEIFLKTPMRINIDHHESNTGFGLLNYVDAGASSTSEIVYELIHEILPIGTEEAAGLYAGLIYDTGGFRHSSTAPGTMQIAGKLMECGIPFTAIYNEFFDARSFSEAKILGKAIENAELLFGGKVICSTITNAEIAACGGTNKELDAIINYLKGVRGVDIACFFYEKTEAEVKGSFRGNGGYDVCALAQKFGGGGHVKAAGCTVAAPIEKAREMVLAEVGKMV
;
A
#
# COMPACT_ATOMS: atom_id res chain seq x y z
N MET A 1 19.92 -13.97 -9.62
CA MET A 1 18.95 -14.83 -10.34
C MET A 1 17.82 -15.08 -9.37
N ARG A 2 16.56 -14.72 -9.70
CA ARG A 2 15.41 -15.14 -8.89
C ARG A 2 15.38 -16.67 -8.81
N ALA A 3 15.07 -17.22 -7.62
CA ALA A 3 14.70 -18.62 -7.51
C ALA A 3 13.46 -18.87 -8.39
N ALA A 4 13.37 -20.03 -9.02
CA ALA A 4 12.16 -20.41 -9.75
C ALA A 4 10.98 -20.49 -8.76
N ASN A 5 9.78 -20.09 -9.18
CA ASN A 5 8.59 -20.25 -8.36
C ASN A 5 8.32 -21.73 -8.07
N ASP A 6 7.93 -22.01 -6.84
CA ASP A 6 7.33 -23.29 -6.49
C ASP A 6 5.92 -23.38 -7.08
N SER A 7 5.46 -24.60 -7.35
CA SER A 7 4.12 -24.79 -7.92
C SER A 7 3.02 -24.52 -6.89
N PHE A 8 1.84 -24.07 -7.33
CA PHE A 8 0.66 -24.00 -6.49
C PHE A 8 0.34 -25.34 -5.83
N GLU A 9 0.56 -26.46 -6.52
CA GLU A 9 0.35 -27.79 -5.97
C GLU A 9 1.22 -28.07 -4.74
N ALA A 10 2.53 -27.72 -4.81
CA ALA A 10 3.45 -27.88 -3.69
C ALA A 10 3.03 -27.01 -2.49
N ILE A 11 2.66 -25.76 -2.73
CA ILE A 11 2.22 -24.83 -1.70
C ILE A 11 0.88 -25.27 -1.09
N ARG A 12 -0.12 -25.61 -1.91
CA ARG A 12 -1.43 -26.13 -1.49
C ARG A 12 -1.30 -27.37 -0.60
N LYS A 13 -0.37 -28.27 -0.91
CA LYS A 13 -0.07 -29.45 -0.10
C LYS A 13 0.34 -29.10 1.32
N GLU A 14 1.25 -28.14 1.49
CA GLU A 14 1.72 -27.72 2.81
C GLU A 14 0.61 -26.96 3.58
N ILE A 15 -0.18 -26.13 2.90
CA ILE A 15 -1.35 -25.45 3.49
C ILE A 15 -2.36 -26.47 4.02
N LEU A 16 -2.69 -27.49 3.22
CA LEU A 16 -3.67 -28.52 3.60
C LEU A 16 -3.17 -29.44 4.71
N ARG A 17 -1.87 -29.61 4.87
CA ARG A 17 -1.23 -30.42 5.90
C ARG A 17 -1.15 -29.75 7.25
N ALA A 18 -1.01 -28.41 7.27
CA ALA A 18 -0.81 -27.64 8.49
C ALA A 18 -2.07 -27.63 9.37
N GLY A 19 -1.89 -27.83 10.68
CA GLY A 19 -2.95 -27.68 11.68
C GLY A 19 -3.00 -26.27 12.28
N THR A 20 -1.84 -25.64 12.44
CA THR A 20 -1.69 -24.28 12.97
C THR A 20 -0.86 -23.44 12.01
N VAL A 21 -1.40 -22.30 11.57
CA VAL A 21 -0.81 -21.41 10.56
C VAL A 21 -0.69 -19.99 11.11
N LEU A 22 0.48 -19.42 11.03
CA LEU A 22 0.70 -17.99 11.24
C LEU A 22 0.87 -17.28 9.91
N LEU A 23 0.33 -16.09 9.82
CA LEU A 23 0.44 -15.23 8.63
C LEU A 23 1.02 -13.86 9.04
N ALA A 24 1.82 -13.27 8.17
CA ALA A 24 2.26 -11.88 8.35
C ALA A 24 2.44 -11.20 7.00
N GLY A 25 2.17 -9.90 6.97
CA GLY A 25 2.53 -8.98 5.90
C GLY A 25 3.77 -8.16 6.25
N HIS A 26 4.06 -7.17 5.43
CA HIS A 26 5.18 -6.26 5.65
C HIS A 26 4.93 -5.24 6.78
N THR A 27 6.01 -4.65 7.33
CA THR A 27 5.95 -3.49 8.25
C THR A 27 5.22 -2.31 7.60
N ASN A 28 4.45 -1.55 8.41
CA ASN A 28 3.51 -0.54 7.92
C ASN A 28 2.53 -1.12 6.89
N PRO A 29 1.74 -2.14 7.26
CA PRO A 29 0.92 -2.88 6.32
C PRO A 29 -0.14 -1.99 5.69
N ASP A 30 -0.36 -2.22 4.43
CA ASP A 30 -1.37 -1.53 3.61
C ASP A 30 -2.61 -2.41 3.35
N GLY A 31 -3.47 -1.97 2.40
CA GLY A 31 -4.72 -2.68 2.13
C GLY A 31 -4.52 -4.07 1.53
N ASP A 32 -3.44 -4.31 0.78
CA ASP A 32 -3.17 -5.62 0.20
C ASP A 32 -2.58 -6.59 1.24
N ALA A 33 -1.55 -6.18 1.97
CA ALA A 33 -0.98 -6.99 3.05
C ALA A 33 -2.04 -7.40 4.09
N ILE A 34 -2.89 -6.45 4.53
CA ILE A 34 -3.95 -6.70 5.51
C ILE A 34 -5.04 -7.61 4.92
N GLY A 35 -5.51 -7.28 3.71
CA GLY A 35 -6.57 -8.01 3.03
C GLY A 35 -6.20 -9.46 2.74
N ALA A 36 -5.02 -9.69 2.16
CA ALA A 36 -4.49 -11.02 1.88
C ALA A 36 -4.33 -11.86 3.15
N CYS A 37 -3.72 -11.30 4.21
CA CYS A 37 -3.50 -12.01 5.47
C CYS A 37 -4.82 -12.37 6.17
N LEU A 38 -5.72 -11.41 6.37
CA LEU A 38 -6.97 -11.64 7.09
C LEU A 38 -7.95 -12.54 6.33
N ALA A 39 -8.01 -12.41 5.00
CA ALA A 39 -8.83 -13.29 4.18
C ALA A 39 -8.33 -14.72 4.17
N PHE A 40 -7.02 -14.92 4.03
CA PHE A 40 -6.45 -16.26 4.03
C PHE A 40 -6.60 -16.93 5.40
N ALA A 41 -6.34 -16.20 6.48
CA ALA A 41 -6.54 -16.71 7.85
C ALA A 41 -8.00 -17.09 8.11
N GLY A 42 -8.98 -16.27 7.68
CA GLY A 42 -10.40 -16.59 7.77
C GLY A 42 -10.78 -17.87 7.00
N ALA A 43 -10.24 -18.06 5.79
CA ALA A 43 -10.46 -19.28 5.01
C ALA A 43 -9.87 -20.53 5.69
N LEU A 44 -8.71 -20.40 6.34
CA LEU A 44 -8.11 -21.47 7.13
C LEU A 44 -8.95 -21.81 8.35
N GLU A 45 -9.41 -20.81 9.12
CA GLU A 45 -10.28 -21.01 10.28
C GLU A 45 -11.58 -21.71 9.89
N LYS A 46 -12.26 -21.25 8.84
CA LYS A 46 -13.48 -21.88 8.30
C LYS A 46 -13.26 -23.33 7.84
N SER A 47 -12.03 -23.69 7.50
CA SER A 47 -11.66 -25.07 7.15
C SER A 47 -11.29 -25.93 8.37
N GLY A 48 -11.42 -25.41 9.60
CA GLY A 48 -11.13 -26.10 10.85
C GLY A 48 -9.67 -26.05 11.29
N ARG A 49 -8.84 -25.17 10.71
CA ARG A 49 -7.45 -24.96 11.11
C ARG A 49 -7.33 -23.79 12.08
N ARG A 50 -6.31 -23.80 12.92
CA ARG A 50 -5.98 -22.65 13.74
C ARG A 50 -5.16 -21.68 12.91
N ALA A 51 -5.59 -20.41 12.88
CA ALA A 51 -4.89 -19.36 12.14
C ALA A 51 -4.71 -18.12 13.02
N GLY A 52 -3.56 -17.47 12.91
CA GLY A 52 -3.26 -16.21 13.57
C GLY A 52 -2.51 -15.26 12.61
N VAL A 53 -2.83 -13.96 12.68
CA VAL A 53 -2.24 -12.94 11.81
C VAL A 53 -1.42 -11.96 12.64
N LEU A 54 -0.14 -11.84 12.30
CA LEU A 54 0.82 -10.93 12.90
C LEU A 54 0.97 -9.70 12.00
N LEU A 55 0.37 -8.58 12.37
CA LEU A 55 0.50 -7.31 11.67
C LEU A 55 0.82 -6.19 12.65
N GLU A 56 1.60 -5.21 12.21
CA GLU A 56 1.76 -3.97 12.94
C GLU A 56 0.44 -3.19 12.98
N LYS A 57 0.36 -2.22 13.90
CA LYS A 57 -0.81 -1.35 13.99
C LYS A 57 -0.98 -0.55 12.70
N TYR A 58 -2.15 -0.63 12.11
CA TYR A 58 -2.50 0.03 10.87
C TYR A 58 -3.57 1.13 11.04
N ALA A 59 -3.79 1.91 9.99
CA ALA A 59 -4.73 3.04 10.01
C ALA A 59 -6.20 2.57 10.10
N GLY A 60 -7.04 3.40 10.73
CA GLY A 60 -8.46 3.09 10.97
C GLY A 60 -9.28 2.80 9.70
N LYS A 61 -8.89 3.39 8.55
CA LYS A 61 -9.54 3.13 7.25
C LYS A 61 -9.53 1.65 6.83
N TYR A 62 -8.58 0.87 7.32
CA TYR A 62 -8.52 -0.59 7.07
C TYR A 62 -9.44 -1.40 7.99
N GLY A 63 -10.10 -0.76 8.95
CA GLY A 63 -11.09 -1.43 9.82
C GLY A 63 -12.31 -1.99 9.09
N VAL A 64 -12.50 -1.62 7.82
CA VAL A 64 -13.54 -2.19 6.95
C VAL A 64 -13.19 -3.62 6.48
N ILE A 65 -11.93 -4.05 6.62
CA ILE A 65 -11.48 -5.41 6.27
C ILE A 65 -11.89 -6.38 7.41
N PRO A 66 -12.65 -7.44 7.10
CA PRO A 66 -13.11 -8.40 8.11
C PRO A 66 -12.00 -9.25 8.73
N ASN A 67 -12.39 -10.14 9.63
CA ASN A 67 -11.54 -11.14 10.29
C ASN A 67 -10.45 -10.56 11.22
N SER A 68 -10.62 -9.33 11.71
CA SER A 68 -9.67 -8.71 12.64
C SER A 68 -9.55 -9.45 13.99
N HIS A 69 -10.49 -10.31 14.33
CA HIS A 69 -10.42 -11.19 15.51
C HIS A 69 -9.28 -12.22 15.44
N LEU A 70 -8.74 -12.47 14.23
CA LEU A 70 -7.59 -13.36 14.01
C LEU A 70 -6.25 -12.68 14.23
N LEU A 71 -6.23 -11.36 14.52
CA LEU A 71 -4.99 -10.67 14.87
C LEU A 71 -4.46 -11.18 16.21
N VAL A 72 -3.20 -11.56 16.23
CA VAL A 72 -2.49 -11.99 17.43
C VAL A 72 -1.27 -11.11 17.67
N SER A 73 -0.86 -10.98 18.94
CA SER A 73 0.42 -10.33 19.26
C SER A 73 1.57 -11.34 19.21
N LEU A 74 2.80 -10.84 19.18
CA LEU A 74 3.99 -11.70 19.21
C LEU A 74 4.05 -12.57 20.48
N GLU A 75 3.50 -12.06 21.61
CA GLU A 75 3.49 -12.75 22.89
C GLU A 75 2.40 -13.83 22.96
N THR A 76 1.33 -13.68 22.19
CA THR A 76 0.17 -14.61 22.17
C THR A 76 0.17 -15.54 20.98
N ALA A 77 1.12 -15.36 20.04
CA ALA A 77 1.25 -16.24 18.89
C ALA A 77 1.64 -17.66 19.34
N GLU A 78 0.84 -18.63 18.93
CA GLU A 78 1.12 -20.06 19.19
C GLU A 78 2.25 -20.57 18.29
N GLU A 79 2.89 -21.68 18.67
CA GLU A 79 3.79 -22.40 17.77
C GLU A 79 3.00 -22.90 16.56
N ALA A 80 3.51 -22.63 15.35
CA ALA A 80 2.85 -22.95 14.10
C ALA A 80 3.64 -24.01 13.30
N ASP A 81 2.87 -24.83 12.57
CA ASP A 81 3.42 -25.80 11.62
C ASP A 81 3.90 -25.10 10.34
N LEU A 82 3.19 -24.02 9.99
CA LEU A 82 3.36 -23.25 8.76
C LEU A 82 3.33 -21.75 9.06
N PHE A 83 4.25 -21.01 8.47
CA PHE A 83 4.21 -19.55 8.42
C PHE A 83 4.10 -19.08 6.95
N LEU A 84 3.08 -18.27 6.67
CA LEU A 84 2.86 -17.63 5.39
C LEU A 84 3.26 -16.16 5.48
N SER A 85 4.28 -15.76 4.73
CA SER A 85 4.60 -14.36 4.49
C SER A 85 3.89 -13.91 3.23
N LEU A 86 3.00 -12.92 3.34
CA LEU A 86 2.19 -12.40 2.26
C LEU A 86 2.56 -10.95 2.00
N ASP A 87 2.66 -10.56 0.75
CA ASP A 87 2.92 -9.19 0.32
C ASP A 87 4.19 -8.58 0.96
N CYS A 88 5.26 -9.37 0.97
CA CYS A 88 6.49 -9.01 1.64
C CYS A 88 7.70 -9.35 0.75
N GLY A 89 8.37 -8.31 0.23
CA GLY A 89 9.44 -8.45 -0.75
C GLY A 89 10.77 -8.96 -0.20
N ASP A 90 11.02 -8.82 1.10
CA ASP A 90 12.22 -9.31 1.75
C ASP A 90 11.98 -9.63 3.23
N LEU A 91 12.89 -10.41 3.81
CA LEU A 91 12.79 -10.91 5.17
C LEU A 91 12.80 -9.80 6.23
N GLU A 92 13.51 -8.68 6.01
CA GLU A 92 13.61 -7.59 6.97
C GLU A 92 12.27 -6.84 7.10
N ARG A 93 11.50 -6.81 6.03
CA ARG A 93 10.17 -6.21 6.03
C ARG A 93 9.12 -6.96 6.85
N LEU A 94 9.39 -8.19 7.29
CA LEU A 94 8.53 -8.86 8.29
C LEU A 94 8.63 -8.21 9.68
N GLY A 95 9.60 -7.31 9.91
CA GLY A 95 9.77 -6.64 11.19
C GLY A 95 9.93 -7.63 12.34
N ALA A 96 9.16 -7.44 13.40
CA ALA A 96 9.24 -8.29 14.60
C ALA A 96 8.73 -9.73 14.36
N ALA A 97 7.90 -9.98 13.35
CA ALA A 97 7.44 -11.34 13.01
C ALA A 97 8.55 -12.22 12.40
N LYS A 98 9.67 -11.63 11.95
CA LYS A 98 10.83 -12.31 11.36
C LYS A 98 11.37 -13.44 12.26
N GLU A 99 11.47 -13.20 13.54
CA GLU A 99 12.01 -14.20 14.49
C GLU A 99 11.12 -15.46 14.55
N ILE A 100 9.80 -15.29 14.54
CA ILE A 100 8.84 -16.40 14.54
C ILE A 100 8.89 -17.10 13.18
N PHE A 101 8.92 -16.34 12.07
CA PHE A 101 9.05 -16.89 10.74
C PHE A 101 10.27 -17.82 10.64
N LEU A 102 11.45 -17.39 11.09
CA LEU A 102 12.68 -18.17 10.98
C LEU A 102 12.68 -19.44 11.84
N LYS A 103 11.91 -19.46 12.94
CA LYS A 103 11.78 -20.64 13.82
C LYS A 103 10.72 -21.63 13.36
N THR A 104 9.75 -21.19 12.53
CA THR A 104 8.68 -22.07 12.04
C THR A 104 9.22 -23.11 11.06
N PRO A 105 8.86 -24.40 11.22
CA PRO A 105 9.42 -25.49 10.39
C PRO A 105 9.18 -25.32 8.90
N MET A 106 7.95 -24.96 8.48
CA MET A 106 7.60 -24.67 7.11
C MET A 106 7.31 -23.18 6.93
N ARG A 107 7.96 -22.54 5.95
CA ARG A 107 7.90 -21.10 5.67
C ARG A 107 7.66 -20.88 4.19
N ILE A 108 6.57 -20.17 3.87
CA ILE A 108 6.20 -19.88 2.48
C ILE A 108 6.12 -18.36 2.32
N ASN A 109 6.70 -17.84 1.23
CA ASN A 109 6.54 -16.44 0.82
C ASN A 109 5.72 -16.38 -0.46
N ILE A 110 4.64 -15.59 -0.44
CA ILE A 110 3.76 -15.32 -1.58
C ILE A 110 3.70 -13.82 -1.78
N ASP A 111 4.06 -13.33 -2.97
CA ASP A 111 4.25 -11.91 -3.20
C ASP A 111 4.11 -11.54 -4.69
N HIS A 112 3.85 -10.28 -4.97
CA HIS A 112 3.81 -9.74 -6.33
C HIS A 112 4.92 -8.71 -6.61
N HIS A 113 5.75 -8.40 -5.64
CA HIS A 113 6.81 -7.40 -5.81
C HIS A 113 7.96 -7.91 -6.69
N GLU A 114 8.32 -7.13 -7.72
CA GLU A 114 9.45 -7.45 -8.61
C GLU A 114 10.79 -7.58 -7.87
N SER A 115 10.96 -6.86 -6.77
CA SER A 115 12.17 -6.85 -5.94
C SER A 115 12.25 -8.01 -4.95
N ASN A 116 11.28 -8.93 -4.91
CA ASN A 116 11.24 -10.03 -3.94
C ASN A 116 12.50 -10.88 -3.97
N THR A 117 13.00 -11.25 -2.78
CA THR A 117 14.27 -11.99 -2.61
C THR A 117 14.12 -13.51 -2.50
N GLY A 118 12.89 -14.03 -2.41
CA GLY A 118 12.61 -15.46 -2.30
C GLY A 118 13.11 -16.08 -1.00
N PHE A 119 12.73 -15.52 0.14
CA PHE A 119 13.27 -15.87 1.45
C PHE A 119 12.53 -17.01 2.18
N GLY A 120 11.45 -17.54 1.61
CA GLY A 120 10.75 -18.72 2.10
C GLY A 120 11.50 -20.03 1.77
N LEU A 121 11.05 -21.13 2.37
CA LEU A 121 11.44 -22.48 1.91
C LEU A 121 10.73 -22.84 0.61
N LEU A 122 9.46 -22.39 0.47
CA LEU A 122 8.74 -22.33 -0.78
C LEU A 122 8.42 -20.87 -1.10
N ASN A 123 8.46 -20.50 -2.38
CA ASN A 123 8.25 -19.14 -2.82
C ASN A 123 7.37 -19.10 -4.07
N TYR A 124 6.37 -18.22 -4.07
CA TYR A 124 5.61 -17.89 -5.27
C TYR A 124 5.56 -16.38 -5.45
N VAL A 125 6.21 -15.89 -6.49
CA VAL A 125 6.32 -14.45 -6.75
C VAL A 125 5.89 -14.18 -8.19
N ASP A 126 4.77 -13.50 -8.35
CA ASP A 126 4.26 -13.10 -9.67
C ASP A 126 4.16 -11.58 -9.79
N ALA A 127 5.18 -10.97 -10.39
CA ALA A 127 5.20 -9.53 -10.65
C ALA A 127 4.20 -9.09 -11.75
N GLY A 128 3.53 -10.02 -12.41
CA GLY A 128 2.45 -9.73 -13.35
C GLY A 128 1.08 -9.65 -12.68
N ALA A 129 0.93 -10.19 -11.47
CA ALA A 129 -0.29 -10.06 -10.69
C ALA A 129 -0.50 -8.62 -10.22
N SER A 130 -1.74 -8.19 -10.13
CA SER A 130 -2.09 -6.83 -9.72
C SER A 130 -1.88 -6.58 -8.22
N SER A 131 -1.88 -7.64 -7.42
CA SER A 131 -1.76 -7.62 -5.97
C SER A 131 -1.45 -9.02 -5.44
N THR A 132 -0.97 -9.13 -4.21
CA THR A 132 -0.83 -10.42 -3.52
C THR A 132 -2.20 -11.05 -3.24
N SER A 133 -3.24 -10.25 -3.00
CA SER A 133 -4.61 -10.74 -2.86
C SER A 133 -5.14 -11.46 -4.11
N GLU A 134 -4.74 -11.04 -5.32
CA GLU A 134 -5.03 -11.75 -6.57
C GLU A 134 -4.41 -13.15 -6.55
N ILE A 135 -3.12 -13.26 -6.20
CA ILE A 135 -2.41 -14.54 -6.10
C ILE A 135 -3.02 -15.45 -5.02
N VAL A 136 -3.36 -14.88 -3.86
CA VAL A 136 -4.01 -15.62 -2.77
C VAL A 136 -5.36 -16.18 -3.22
N TYR A 137 -6.18 -15.39 -3.92
CA TYR A 137 -7.43 -15.90 -4.47
C TYR A 137 -7.20 -17.11 -5.38
N GLU A 138 -6.30 -17.00 -6.35
CA GLU A 138 -5.99 -18.10 -7.28
C GLU A 138 -5.43 -19.34 -6.56
N LEU A 139 -4.65 -19.13 -5.51
CA LEU A 139 -4.07 -20.23 -4.74
C LEU A 139 -5.13 -21.00 -3.96
N ILE A 140 -6.09 -20.31 -3.32
CA ILE A 140 -6.95 -20.96 -2.30
C ILE A 140 -8.38 -21.25 -2.74
N HIS A 141 -8.92 -20.59 -3.78
CA HIS A 141 -10.35 -20.67 -4.12
C HIS A 141 -10.88 -22.09 -4.41
N GLU A 142 -10.00 -23.02 -4.79
CA GLU A 142 -10.36 -24.41 -5.05
C GLU A 142 -10.21 -25.33 -3.82
N ILE A 143 -9.44 -24.90 -2.81
CA ILE A 143 -9.04 -25.76 -1.69
C ILE A 143 -9.53 -25.30 -0.33
N LEU A 144 -9.92 -24.03 -0.19
CA LEU A 144 -10.44 -23.44 1.04
C LEU A 144 -11.77 -22.73 0.79
N PRO A 145 -12.65 -22.63 1.80
CA PRO A 145 -13.90 -21.91 1.67
C PRO A 145 -13.65 -20.40 1.61
N ILE A 146 -14.18 -19.72 0.60
CA ILE A 146 -14.22 -18.27 0.49
C ILE A 146 -15.67 -17.83 0.63
N GLY A 147 -16.01 -17.29 1.80
CA GLY A 147 -17.30 -16.67 2.06
C GLY A 147 -17.23 -15.14 1.88
N THR A 148 -18.27 -14.45 2.32
CA THR A 148 -18.38 -12.98 2.19
C THR A 148 -17.21 -12.25 2.86
N GLU A 149 -16.74 -12.69 4.03
CA GLU A 149 -15.67 -12.03 4.79
C GLU A 149 -14.31 -12.18 4.10
N GLU A 150 -13.96 -13.39 3.66
CA GLU A 150 -12.70 -13.64 2.93
C GLU A 150 -12.70 -12.92 1.60
N ALA A 151 -13.83 -12.99 0.88
CA ALA A 151 -13.98 -12.27 -0.38
C ALA A 151 -13.86 -10.75 -0.20
N ALA A 152 -14.39 -10.19 0.89
CA ALA A 152 -14.26 -8.76 1.19
C ALA A 152 -12.80 -8.37 1.48
N GLY A 153 -12.04 -9.20 2.21
CA GLY A 153 -10.62 -8.97 2.46
C GLY A 153 -9.79 -9.02 1.17
N LEU A 154 -9.97 -10.06 0.34
CA LEU A 154 -9.28 -10.19 -0.95
C LEU A 154 -9.64 -9.04 -1.90
N TYR A 155 -10.92 -8.65 -1.96
CA TYR A 155 -11.36 -7.52 -2.76
C TYR A 155 -10.73 -6.20 -2.28
N ALA A 156 -10.61 -6.00 -0.97
CA ALA A 156 -9.98 -4.82 -0.39
C ALA A 156 -8.50 -4.69 -0.82
N GLY A 157 -7.72 -5.78 -0.75
CA GLY A 157 -6.34 -5.79 -1.23
C GLY A 157 -6.25 -5.52 -2.73
N LEU A 158 -7.05 -6.21 -3.52
CA LEU A 158 -7.08 -6.08 -4.97
C LEU A 158 -7.39 -4.65 -5.43
N ILE A 159 -8.38 -3.97 -4.84
CA ILE A 159 -8.69 -2.57 -5.20
C ILE A 159 -7.66 -1.59 -4.66
N TYR A 160 -7.00 -1.90 -3.54
CA TYR A 160 -6.00 -1.02 -2.97
C TYR A 160 -4.81 -0.87 -3.92
N ASP A 161 -4.21 -1.97 -4.35
CA ASP A 161 -3.02 -1.98 -5.22
C ASP A 161 -3.31 -1.57 -6.66
N THR A 162 -4.52 -1.81 -7.13
CA THR A 162 -4.96 -1.31 -8.44
C THR A 162 -5.43 0.15 -8.43
N GLY A 163 -5.45 0.79 -7.22
CA GLY A 163 -5.98 2.13 -7.06
C GLY A 163 -7.44 2.25 -7.49
N GLY A 164 -8.26 1.25 -7.18
CA GLY A 164 -9.64 1.14 -7.66
C GLY A 164 -9.70 0.87 -9.17
N PHE A 165 -8.85 -0.03 -9.67
CA PHE A 165 -8.73 -0.44 -11.07
C PHE A 165 -8.23 0.65 -12.04
N ARG A 166 -7.50 1.66 -11.54
CA ARG A 166 -6.95 2.76 -12.36
C ARG A 166 -5.48 2.57 -12.73
N HIS A 167 -4.76 1.71 -12.03
CA HIS A 167 -3.34 1.48 -12.27
C HIS A 167 -3.14 0.52 -13.45
N SER A 168 -1.98 0.60 -14.10
CA SER A 168 -1.60 -0.24 -15.24
C SER A 168 -1.40 -1.72 -14.90
N SER A 169 -1.31 -2.06 -13.61
CA SER A 169 -1.30 -3.43 -13.11
C SER A 169 -2.66 -4.13 -13.26
N THR A 170 -3.76 -3.38 -13.48
CA THR A 170 -5.10 -3.95 -13.68
C THR A 170 -5.16 -4.70 -15.00
N ALA A 171 -5.41 -6.01 -14.94
CA ALA A 171 -5.54 -6.90 -16.09
C ALA A 171 -6.96 -7.48 -16.22
N PRO A 172 -7.32 -8.10 -17.35
CA PRO A 172 -8.61 -8.80 -17.49
C PRO A 172 -8.85 -9.86 -16.40
N GLY A 173 -7.81 -10.60 -15.99
CA GLY A 173 -7.87 -11.57 -14.87
C GLY A 173 -8.25 -10.92 -13.55
N THR A 174 -7.64 -9.78 -13.23
CA THR A 174 -7.96 -8.97 -12.05
C THR A 174 -9.45 -8.61 -11.98
N MET A 175 -10.03 -8.17 -13.10
CA MET A 175 -11.45 -7.82 -13.19
C MET A 175 -12.36 -9.05 -13.05
N GLN A 176 -11.95 -10.20 -13.58
CA GLN A 176 -12.70 -11.46 -13.45
C GLN A 176 -12.72 -11.93 -11.99
N ILE A 177 -11.58 -11.85 -11.29
CA ILE A 177 -11.48 -12.19 -9.86
C ILE A 177 -12.33 -11.21 -9.05
N ALA A 178 -12.24 -9.91 -9.29
CA ALA A 178 -13.09 -8.92 -8.64
C ALA A 178 -14.59 -9.24 -8.80
N GLY A 179 -15.02 -9.62 -10.00
CA GLY A 179 -16.39 -10.05 -10.26
C GLY A 179 -16.81 -11.26 -9.41
N LYS A 180 -15.97 -12.29 -9.35
CA LYS A 180 -16.22 -13.49 -8.53
C LYS A 180 -16.27 -13.18 -7.02
N LEU A 181 -15.41 -12.29 -6.53
CA LEU A 181 -15.45 -11.83 -5.15
C LEU A 181 -16.74 -11.07 -4.84
N MET A 182 -17.23 -10.24 -5.78
CA MET A 182 -18.51 -9.55 -5.65
C MET A 182 -19.71 -10.50 -5.63
N GLU A 183 -19.67 -11.64 -6.34
CA GLU A 183 -20.69 -12.68 -6.30
C GLU A 183 -20.87 -13.28 -4.89
N CYS A 184 -19.85 -13.19 -4.03
CA CYS A 184 -19.94 -13.58 -2.62
C CYS A 184 -20.76 -12.61 -1.75
N GLY A 185 -21.36 -11.56 -2.33
CA GLY A 185 -22.23 -10.61 -1.61
C GLY A 185 -21.46 -9.62 -0.73
N ILE A 186 -20.25 -9.26 -1.08
CA ILE A 186 -19.42 -8.32 -0.32
C ILE A 186 -19.97 -6.88 -0.35
N PRO A 187 -19.73 -6.07 0.67
CA PRO A 187 -20.11 -4.67 0.68
C PRO A 187 -19.10 -3.80 -0.12
N PHE A 188 -18.91 -4.12 -1.41
CA PHE A 188 -17.84 -3.55 -2.24
C PHE A 188 -17.87 -2.02 -2.30
N THR A 189 -19.06 -1.41 -2.32
CA THR A 189 -19.20 0.05 -2.31
C THR A 189 -18.67 0.66 -1.01
N ALA A 190 -18.95 0.04 0.14
CA ALA A 190 -18.46 0.52 1.44
C ALA A 190 -16.93 0.42 1.52
N ILE A 191 -16.35 -0.69 1.05
CA ILE A 191 -14.90 -0.88 1.01
C ILE A 191 -14.24 0.17 0.10
N TYR A 192 -14.80 0.38 -1.10
CA TYR A 192 -14.28 1.38 -2.04
C TYR A 192 -14.33 2.80 -1.44
N ASN A 193 -15.48 3.17 -0.89
CA ASN A 193 -15.69 4.50 -0.30
C ASN A 193 -14.68 4.75 0.83
N GLU A 194 -14.46 3.77 1.72
CA GLU A 194 -13.52 3.92 2.83
C GLU A 194 -12.08 4.15 2.36
N PHE A 195 -11.65 3.48 1.29
CA PHE A 195 -10.29 3.60 0.80
C PHE A 195 -10.03 4.84 -0.04
N PHE A 196 -11.02 5.28 -0.83
CA PHE A 196 -10.78 6.27 -1.87
C PHE A 196 -11.59 7.57 -1.72
N ASP A 197 -12.77 7.51 -1.10
CA ASP A 197 -13.68 8.64 -1.07
C ASP A 197 -13.91 9.21 0.34
N ALA A 198 -13.88 8.37 1.39
CA ALA A 198 -14.09 8.84 2.76
C ALA A 198 -12.95 9.76 3.22
N ARG A 199 -13.32 10.94 3.69
CA ARG A 199 -12.39 11.94 4.24
C ARG A 199 -13.00 12.59 5.46
N SER A 200 -12.16 12.98 6.40
CA SER A 200 -12.60 13.86 7.48
C SER A 200 -12.95 15.26 6.93
N PHE A 201 -13.76 16.00 7.66
CA PHE A 201 -14.06 17.38 7.26
C PHE A 201 -12.83 18.28 7.29
N SER A 202 -11.89 18.04 8.24
CA SER A 202 -10.59 18.72 8.28
C SER A 202 -9.77 18.42 7.04
N GLU A 203 -9.69 17.14 6.61
CA GLU A 203 -8.97 16.73 5.40
C GLU A 203 -9.54 17.40 4.14
N ALA A 204 -10.88 17.46 4.02
CA ALA A 204 -11.54 18.14 2.91
C ALA A 204 -11.25 19.66 2.89
N LYS A 205 -11.22 20.31 4.06
CA LYS A 205 -10.85 21.73 4.18
C LYS A 205 -9.38 21.98 3.83
N ILE A 206 -8.47 21.11 4.29
CA ILE A 206 -7.04 21.20 3.99
C ILE A 206 -6.82 21.03 2.48
N LEU A 207 -7.47 20.04 1.85
CA LEU A 207 -7.43 19.87 0.41
C LEU A 207 -7.92 21.11 -0.34
N GLY A 208 -9.06 21.67 0.07
CA GLY A 208 -9.59 22.91 -0.51
C GLY A 208 -8.61 24.08 -0.39
N LYS A 209 -7.97 24.24 0.79
CA LYS A 209 -6.96 25.27 1.03
C LYS A 209 -5.69 25.06 0.17
N ALA A 210 -5.21 23.84 0.07
CA ALA A 210 -4.07 23.53 -0.78
C ALA A 210 -4.35 23.77 -2.28
N ILE A 211 -5.59 23.54 -2.74
CA ILE A 211 -5.98 23.86 -4.11
C ILE A 211 -6.08 25.38 -4.32
N GLU A 212 -6.63 26.12 -3.35
CA GLU A 212 -6.67 27.59 -3.38
C GLU A 212 -5.26 28.20 -3.49
N ASN A 213 -4.29 27.64 -2.76
CA ASN A 213 -2.88 28.08 -2.78
C ASN A 213 -2.11 27.58 -4.02
N ALA A 214 -2.74 26.82 -4.92
CA ALA A 214 -2.03 26.25 -6.06
C ALA A 214 -1.83 27.26 -7.19
N GLU A 215 -0.64 27.26 -7.78
CA GLU A 215 -0.25 28.13 -8.88
C GLU A 215 0.23 27.31 -10.07
N LEU A 216 -0.14 27.72 -11.28
CA LEU A 216 0.41 27.19 -12.52
C LEU A 216 1.63 28.01 -12.96
N LEU A 217 2.76 27.35 -13.13
CA LEU A 217 4.07 27.93 -13.44
C LEU A 217 4.62 27.36 -14.76
N PHE A 218 5.64 27.99 -15.30
CA PHE A 218 6.37 27.55 -16.51
C PHE A 218 5.42 27.26 -17.70
N GLY A 219 4.54 28.22 -17.98
CA GLY A 219 3.56 28.08 -19.08
C GLY A 219 2.48 27.02 -18.83
N GLY A 220 2.16 26.71 -17.57
CA GLY A 220 1.16 25.74 -17.18
C GLY A 220 1.65 24.30 -17.07
N LYS A 221 2.93 24.04 -17.31
CA LYS A 221 3.52 22.70 -17.22
C LYS A 221 3.77 22.23 -15.79
N VAL A 222 3.91 23.17 -14.86
CA VAL A 222 4.17 22.88 -13.46
C VAL A 222 3.05 23.44 -12.61
N ILE A 223 2.50 22.62 -11.71
CA ILE A 223 1.63 23.09 -10.64
C ILE A 223 2.38 23.02 -9.31
N CYS A 224 2.32 24.09 -8.56
CA CYS A 224 2.95 24.18 -7.25
C CYS A 224 1.94 24.64 -6.21
N SER A 225 1.89 23.99 -5.07
CA SER A 225 1.09 24.42 -3.92
C SER A 225 1.90 24.32 -2.64
N THR A 226 1.58 25.21 -1.70
CA THR A 226 2.16 25.24 -0.36
C THR A 226 1.04 25.26 0.69
N ILE A 227 1.31 24.72 1.87
CA ILE A 227 0.44 24.86 3.03
C ILE A 227 1.28 24.97 4.30
N THR A 228 0.97 25.94 5.14
CA THR A 228 1.64 26.15 6.42
C THR A 228 0.97 25.39 7.56
N ASN A 229 1.70 25.17 8.66
CA ASN A 229 1.13 24.58 9.88
C ASN A 229 -0.04 25.42 10.43
N ALA A 230 0.01 26.74 10.30
CA ALA A 230 -1.06 27.63 10.72
C ALA A 230 -2.35 27.41 9.90
N GLU A 231 -2.23 27.25 8.58
CA GLU A 231 -3.36 26.96 7.70
C GLU A 231 -3.95 25.57 7.97
N ILE A 232 -3.11 24.55 8.19
CA ILE A 232 -3.54 23.19 8.57
C ILE A 232 -4.33 23.23 9.89
N ALA A 233 -3.79 23.92 10.90
CA ALA A 233 -4.46 24.08 12.19
C ALA A 233 -5.78 24.86 12.07
N ALA A 234 -5.84 25.91 11.24
CA ALA A 234 -7.09 26.65 10.97
C ALA A 234 -8.15 25.77 10.29
N CYS A 235 -7.75 24.73 9.54
CA CYS A 235 -8.66 23.72 9.01
C CYS A 235 -9.11 22.67 10.06
N GLY A 236 -8.49 22.65 11.24
CA GLY A 236 -8.78 21.71 12.31
C GLY A 236 -8.11 20.34 12.13
N GLY A 237 -7.07 20.26 11.31
CA GLY A 237 -6.37 19.01 11.03
C GLY A 237 -4.90 19.00 11.41
N THR A 238 -4.16 18.04 10.90
CA THR A 238 -2.75 17.77 11.17
C THR A 238 -2.00 17.39 9.89
N ASN A 239 -0.69 17.29 9.95
CA ASN A 239 0.16 16.86 8.82
C ASN A 239 -0.09 15.41 8.36
N LYS A 240 -0.92 14.63 9.06
CA LYS A 240 -1.29 13.26 8.65
C LYS A 240 -2.37 13.23 7.55
N GLU A 241 -2.99 14.37 7.25
CA GLU A 241 -4.12 14.49 6.33
C GLU A 241 -3.71 15.09 4.97
N LEU A 242 -2.42 15.04 4.62
CA LEU A 242 -1.87 15.73 3.43
C LEU A 242 -1.62 14.83 2.20
N ASP A 243 -1.66 13.52 2.36
CA ASP A 243 -1.18 12.56 1.35
C ASP A 243 -1.95 12.63 0.01
N ALA A 244 -3.23 12.95 0.05
CA ALA A 244 -4.06 13.01 -1.15
C ALA A 244 -3.75 14.23 -2.05
N ILE A 245 -3.25 15.33 -1.49
CA ILE A 245 -3.14 16.64 -2.17
C ILE A 245 -2.31 16.56 -3.44
N ILE A 246 -1.13 15.97 -3.37
CA ILE A 246 -0.21 15.90 -4.51
C ILE A 246 -0.82 15.16 -5.71
N ASN A 247 -1.70 14.20 -5.48
CA ASN A 247 -2.36 13.45 -6.54
C ASN A 247 -3.46 14.27 -7.22
N TYR A 248 -4.17 15.13 -6.47
CA TYR A 248 -5.11 16.11 -7.06
C TYR A 248 -4.38 17.11 -7.93
N LEU A 249 -3.28 17.66 -7.45
CA LEU A 249 -2.45 18.60 -8.24
C LEU A 249 -1.94 17.95 -9.52
N LYS A 250 -1.41 16.74 -9.46
CA LYS A 250 -0.94 15.98 -10.62
C LYS A 250 -2.05 15.74 -11.65
N GLY A 251 -3.31 15.64 -11.22
CA GLY A 251 -4.46 15.39 -12.09
C GLY A 251 -4.89 16.58 -12.95
N VAL A 252 -4.32 17.76 -12.78
CA VAL A 252 -4.65 18.96 -13.57
C VAL A 252 -4.15 18.78 -15.00
N ARG A 253 -5.02 19.01 -15.99
CA ARG A 253 -4.68 18.86 -17.40
C ARG A 253 -3.55 19.79 -17.83
N GLY A 254 -2.60 19.28 -18.59
CA GLY A 254 -1.45 20.03 -19.09
C GLY A 254 -0.28 20.10 -18.11
N VAL A 255 -0.45 19.60 -16.89
CA VAL A 255 0.62 19.57 -15.90
C VAL A 255 1.54 18.39 -16.14
N ASP A 256 2.82 18.66 -16.27
CA ASP A 256 3.88 17.69 -16.39
C ASP A 256 4.52 17.35 -15.03
N ILE A 257 4.68 18.36 -14.15
CA ILE A 257 5.25 18.19 -12.80
C ILE A 257 4.32 18.84 -11.77
N ALA A 258 3.97 18.09 -10.72
CA ALA A 258 3.30 18.62 -9.54
C ALA A 258 4.26 18.67 -8.36
N CYS A 259 4.30 19.83 -7.67
CA CYS A 259 5.07 20.09 -6.47
C CYS A 259 4.13 20.48 -5.33
N PHE A 260 4.26 19.85 -4.19
CA PHE A 260 3.52 20.20 -2.98
C PHE A 260 4.47 20.33 -1.80
N PHE A 261 4.39 21.45 -1.08
CA PHE A 261 5.24 21.75 0.07
C PHE A 261 4.40 21.96 1.31
N TYR A 262 4.87 21.44 2.43
CA TYR A 262 4.28 21.72 3.73
C TYR A 262 5.35 21.81 4.82
N GLU A 263 5.07 22.61 5.84
CA GLU A 263 5.92 22.76 7.00
C GLU A 263 5.89 21.52 7.88
N LYS A 264 7.06 20.90 8.14
CA LYS A 264 7.25 19.96 9.26
C LYS A 264 7.51 20.75 10.56
N THR A 265 8.33 21.79 10.45
CA THR A 265 8.60 22.81 11.47
C THR A 265 8.78 24.15 10.75
N GLU A 266 8.92 25.25 11.50
CA GLU A 266 9.20 26.58 10.92
C GLU A 266 10.49 26.63 10.06
N ALA A 267 11.45 25.72 10.31
CA ALA A 267 12.75 25.65 9.64
C ALA A 267 12.92 24.41 8.75
N GLU A 268 11.92 23.56 8.62
CA GLU A 268 12.00 22.31 7.86
C GLU A 268 10.71 22.06 7.08
N VAL A 269 10.85 21.90 5.77
CA VAL A 269 9.75 21.74 4.82
C VAL A 269 9.85 20.39 4.10
N LYS A 270 8.75 19.67 4.04
CA LYS A 270 8.62 18.49 3.18
C LYS A 270 8.16 18.93 1.80
N GLY A 271 8.91 18.51 0.77
CA GLY A 271 8.53 18.60 -0.63
C GLY A 271 8.11 17.24 -1.16
N SER A 272 6.94 17.17 -1.79
CA SER A 272 6.44 15.99 -2.50
C SER A 272 6.30 16.30 -3.98
N PHE A 273 6.75 15.38 -4.83
CA PHE A 273 6.81 15.58 -6.28
C PHE A 273 6.12 14.43 -7.02
N ARG A 274 5.41 14.78 -8.09
CA ARG A 274 4.88 13.80 -9.04
C ARG A 274 5.20 14.26 -10.46
N GLY A 275 5.67 13.31 -11.29
CA GLY A 275 6.00 13.55 -12.70
C GLY A 275 5.04 12.83 -13.63
N ASN A 276 4.56 13.53 -14.66
CA ASN A 276 3.92 12.97 -15.84
C ASN A 276 4.94 12.92 -17.01
N GLY A 277 4.62 12.16 -18.06
CA GLY A 277 5.49 12.09 -19.24
C GLY A 277 6.91 11.57 -18.93
N GLY A 278 7.92 12.22 -19.47
CA GLY A 278 9.35 11.82 -19.38
C GLY A 278 10.13 12.39 -18.20
N TYR A 279 9.50 13.13 -17.29
CA TYR A 279 10.18 13.82 -16.20
C TYR A 279 10.55 12.90 -15.03
N ASP A 280 11.82 12.98 -14.60
CA ASP A 280 12.36 12.22 -13.46
C ASP A 280 12.38 13.10 -12.20
N VAL A 281 11.32 12.96 -11.37
CA VAL A 281 11.23 13.69 -10.11
C VAL A 281 12.07 13.08 -8.99
N CYS A 282 12.58 11.85 -9.17
CA CYS A 282 13.52 11.25 -8.24
C CYS A 282 14.89 11.97 -8.32
N ALA A 283 15.38 12.22 -9.53
CA ALA A 283 16.59 13.00 -9.74
C ALA A 283 16.47 14.43 -9.17
N LEU A 284 15.27 15.03 -9.24
CA LEU A 284 14.99 16.31 -8.56
C LEU A 284 15.13 16.18 -7.04
N ALA A 285 14.45 15.19 -6.43
CA ALA A 285 14.46 14.98 -4.99
C ALA A 285 15.87 14.71 -4.44
N GLN A 286 16.69 13.94 -5.17
CA GLN A 286 18.07 13.61 -4.81
C GLN A 286 18.97 14.84 -4.67
N LYS A 287 18.73 15.92 -5.43
CA LYS A 287 19.47 17.18 -5.29
C LYS A 287 19.30 17.84 -3.91
N PHE A 288 18.24 17.48 -3.20
CA PHE A 288 17.90 17.95 -1.86
C PHE A 288 18.01 16.85 -0.79
N GLY A 289 18.81 15.80 -1.06
CA GLY A 289 19.00 14.69 -0.11
C GLY A 289 17.78 13.79 0.08
N GLY A 290 16.82 13.89 -0.83
CA GLY A 290 15.63 13.04 -0.85
C GLY A 290 15.75 11.86 -1.81
N GLY A 291 14.60 11.24 -2.16
CA GLY A 291 14.56 10.10 -3.07
C GLY A 291 13.14 9.67 -3.39
N GLY A 292 13.02 8.50 -4.03
CA GLY A 292 11.76 7.92 -4.45
C GLY A 292 11.88 7.21 -5.79
N HIS A 293 10.81 7.23 -6.56
CA HIS A 293 10.74 6.68 -7.91
C HIS A 293 10.72 7.80 -8.97
N VAL A 294 11.04 7.46 -10.21
CA VAL A 294 11.04 8.39 -11.35
C VAL A 294 9.77 9.26 -11.41
N LYS A 295 8.59 8.68 -11.10
CA LYS A 295 7.29 9.38 -11.16
C LYS A 295 6.77 9.91 -9.83
N ALA A 296 7.38 9.55 -8.71
CA ALA A 296 6.92 9.91 -7.37
C ALA A 296 8.09 9.96 -6.41
N ALA A 297 8.44 11.15 -5.95
CA ALA A 297 9.58 11.36 -5.06
C ALA A 297 9.30 12.48 -4.05
N GLY A 298 10.17 12.62 -3.06
CA GLY A 298 10.08 13.69 -2.10
C GLY A 298 11.40 13.95 -1.40
N CYS A 299 11.52 15.13 -0.81
CA CYS A 299 12.68 15.54 -0.03
C CYS A 299 12.25 16.33 1.20
N THR A 300 13.21 16.59 2.08
CA THR A 300 13.05 17.51 3.18
C THR A 300 14.10 18.62 3.02
N VAL A 301 13.66 19.88 3.03
CA VAL A 301 14.54 21.04 2.85
C VAL A 301 14.62 21.80 4.17
N ALA A 302 15.83 22.02 4.67
CA ALA A 302 16.09 22.78 5.89
C ALA A 302 16.06 24.32 5.59
N ALA A 303 14.85 24.85 5.42
CA ALA A 303 14.59 26.25 5.14
C ALA A 303 13.11 26.59 5.46
N PRO A 304 12.75 27.88 5.66
CA PRO A 304 11.37 28.33 5.66
C PRO A 304 10.67 28.02 4.34
N ILE A 305 9.33 27.86 4.35
CA ILE A 305 8.54 27.31 3.24
C ILE A 305 8.75 28.08 1.92
N GLU A 306 8.76 29.41 1.95
CA GLU A 306 8.98 30.22 0.73
C GLU A 306 10.36 29.98 0.14
N LYS A 307 11.39 29.87 1.00
CA LYS A 307 12.76 29.62 0.56
C LYS A 307 12.95 28.21 0.00
N ALA A 308 12.36 27.22 0.66
CA ALA A 308 12.38 25.84 0.19
C ALA A 308 11.70 25.73 -1.19
N ARG A 309 10.53 26.38 -1.36
CA ARG A 309 9.81 26.47 -2.62
C ARG A 309 10.67 27.08 -3.73
N GLU A 310 11.29 28.26 -3.48
CA GLU A 310 12.17 28.91 -4.45
C GLU A 310 13.33 28.01 -4.89
N MET A 311 14.02 27.38 -3.94
CA MET A 311 15.17 26.51 -4.22
C MET A 311 14.78 25.33 -5.13
N VAL A 312 13.68 24.68 -4.83
CA VAL A 312 13.22 23.53 -5.61
C VAL A 312 12.70 23.97 -6.98
N LEU A 313 11.92 25.05 -7.06
CA LEU A 313 11.39 25.56 -8.34
C LEU A 313 12.49 26.05 -9.28
N ALA A 314 13.63 26.55 -8.76
CA ALA A 314 14.79 26.87 -9.58
C ALA A 314 15.38 25.62 -10.28
N GLU A 315 15.33 24.45 -9.63
CA GLU A 315 15.76 23.19 -10.26
C GLU A 315 14.69 22.61 -11.19
N VAL A 316 13.40 22.74 -10.84
CA VAL A 316 12.28 22.36 -11.72
C VAL A 316 12.32 23.13 -13.04
N GLY A 317 12.60 24.44 -12.99
CA GLY A 317 12.70 25.29 -14.19
C GLY A 317 13.81 24.88 -15.18
N LYS A 318 14.78 24.07 -14.76
CA LYS A 318 15.80 23.50 -15.64
C LYS A 318 15.34 22.20 -16.33
N MET A 319 14.20 21.65 -15.88
CA MET A 319 13.67 20.38 -16.38
C MET A 319 12.58 20.59 -17.44
N VAL A 320 11.89 21.74 -17.44
CA VAL A 320 10.72 22.06 -18.27
C VAL A 320 10.98 23.10 -19.35
#